data_61069748e6166053904cd29114177db6
#
_entry.id   61069748e6166053904cd29114177db6
#
_cell.length_a   1.000
_cell.length_b   1.000
_cell.length_c   1.000
_cell.angle_alpha   90.00
_cell.angle_beta   90.00
_cell.angle_gamma   90.00
#
_symmetry.space_group_name_H-M   'P 1'
#
loop_
_entity.id
_entity.type
_entity.pdbx_description
1 polymer ?
#
loop_
_entity_poly.entity_id
_entity_poly.type
_entity_poly.pdbx_seq_one_letter_code
_entity_poly.pdbx_strand_id
1 'polypeptide(L)'
;VVYAPPEDQYNVSFFYESLAPYGSWVALPEYGWCWQPTVVTVNPHWRPYLNGGYWVWTDHGWYWSSSYSWGWAPFHYGRWVQTPRQRWVWVPDTVWGPAWVHWRHGGDHSGWAPLPPGSRYQSGIGFTWHGKNIDISFSFGLGERDYCFVPTRRFRERDLAPMAIAPAQVTNVYNTTTIVNNTYVYNDNRIINQGVPVQTVALSSGATIQPLKVETATINPGDAIKSERQSGNRIVTFRPKLADQTPESPEQVAARRKTTQEQWQKERDA
;
A
#
# COMPACT_ATOMS: atom_id res chain seq x y z
N VAL A 1 12.09 -17.00 -28.26
CA VAL A 1 10.86 -16.22 -28.15
C VAL A 1 10.52 -16.20 -26.69
N VAL A 2 10.74 -15.05 -26.02
CA VAL A 2 10.45 -14.90 -24.60
C VAL A 2 8.96 -14.57 -24.48
N TYR A 3 8.19 -15.52 -23.96
CA TYR A 3 6.79 -15.31 -23.66
C TYR A 3 6.70 -14.43 -22.39
N ALA A 4 6.39 -13.15 -22.55
CA ALA A 4 5.77 -12.42 -21.47
C ALA A 4 4.36 -13.00 -21.30
N PRO A 5 3.93 -13.46 -20.12
CA PRO A 5 2.57 -13.90 -19.95
C PRO A 5 1.62 -12.73 -20.28
N PRO A 6 0.46 -12.99 -20.92
CA PRO A 6 -0.53 -11.95 -21.15
C PRO A 6 -0.88 -11.23 -19.84
N GLU A 7 -1.13 -9.92 -19.91
CA GLU A 7 -1.37 -9.05 -18.74
C GLU A 7 -2.50 -9.54 -17.79
N ASP A 8 -3.36 -10.45 -18.24
CA ASP A 8 -4.51 -10.96 -17.50
C ASP A 8 -4.24 -12.24 -16.68
N GLN A 9 -2.98 -12.65 -16.51
CA GLN A 9 -2.64 -13.92 -15.83
C GLN A 9 -2.25 -13.78 -14.35
N TYR A 10 -2.09 -12.57 -13.84
CA TYR A 10 -1.78 -12.36 -12.43
C TYR A 10 -3.06 -12.27 -11.60
N ASN A 11 -3.11 -12.99 -10.49
CA ASN A 11 -4.12 -12.85 -9.46
C ASN A 11 -3.43 -12.67 -8.10
N VAL A 12 -4.19 -12.65 -7.02
CA VAL A 12 -3.63 -12.48 -5.65
C VAL A 12 -2.57 -13.52 -5.31
N SER A 13 -2.62 -14.73 -5.90
CA SER A 13 -1.62 -15.78 -5.67
C SER A 13 -0.21 -15.39 -6.13
N PHE A 14 -0.10 -14.43 -7.03
CA PHE A 14 1.20 -13.89 -7.47
C PHE A 14 1.99 -13.24 -6.32
N PHE A 15 1.30 -12.66 -5.34
CA PHE A 15 1.96 -12.08 -4.17
C PHE A 15 2.60 -13.12 -3.27
N TYR A 16 2.08 -14.36 -3.23
CA TYR A 16 2.58 -15.38 -2.32
C TYR A 16 4.07 -15.65 -2.53
N GLU A 17 4.48 -15.81 -3.77
CA GLU A 17 5.88 -16.06 -4.10
C GLU A 17 6.73 -14.81 -3.98
N SER A 18 6.21 -13.69 -4.47
CA SER A 18 6.94 -12.42 -4.48
C SER A 18 7.26 -11.91 -3.09
N LEU A 19 6.41 -12.21 -2.10
CA LEU A 19 6.55 -11.74 -0.72
C LEU A 19 7.14 -12.79 0.23
N ALA A 20 7.20 -14.06 -0.16
CA ALA A 20 7.71 -15.15 0.68
C ALA A 20 9.12 -14.91 1.25
N PRO A 21 10.09 -14.30 0.54
CA PRO A 21 11.42 -14.04 1.09
C PRO A 21 11.45 -13.00 2.21
N TYR A 22 10.39 -12.21 2.36
CA TYR A 22 10.37 -11.02 3.24
C TYR A 22 9.40 -11.13 4.41
N GLY A 23 8.65 -12.22 4.51
CA GLY A 23 7.66 -12.42 5.56
C GLY A 23 6.99 -13.77 5.50
N SER A 24 5.96 -13.94 6.30
CA SER A 24 5.21 -15.20 6.41
C SER A 24 3.74 -14.99 6.07
N TRP A 25 3.16 -15.97 5.40
CA TRP A 25 1.73 -16.03 5.17
C TRP A 25 1.03 -16.71 6.34
N VAL A 26 -0.03 -16.08 6.84
CA VAL A 26 -0.82 -16.54 7.97
C VAL A 26 -2.30 -16.56 7.59
N ALA A 27 -2.99 -17.64 7.94
CA ALA A 27 -4.44 -17.71 7.74
C ALA A 27 -5.16 -17.08 8.93
N LEU A 28 -5.96 -16.06 8.67
CA LEU A 28 -6.81 -15.42 9.66
C LEU A 28 -8.28 -15.70 9.33
N PRO A 29 -9.10 -16.12 10.32
CA PRO A 29 -10.50 -16.51 10.06
C PRO A 29 -11.33 -15.42 9.38
N GLU A 30 -11.07 -14.15 9.70
CA GLU A 30 -11.82 -13.00 9.20
C GLU A 30 -11.39 -12.53 7.81
N TYR A 31 -10.11 -12.77 7.43
CA TYR A 31 -9.49 -12.17 6.25
C TYR A 31 -8.89 -13.18 5.27
N GLY A 32 -8.88 -14.46 5.61
CA GLY A 32 -8.20 -15.49 4.82
C GLY A 32 -6.68 -15.39 4.94
N TRP A 33 -5.97 -15.59 3.83
CA TRP A 33 -4.51 -15.54 3.80
C TRP A 33 -4.01 -14.10 3.82
N CYS A 34 -3.28 -13.79 4.88
CA CYS A 34 -2.65 -12.48 5.13
C CYS A 34 -1.13 -12.63 5.16
N TRP A 35 -0.42 -11.57 4.82
CA TRP A 35 1.03 -11.57 4.86
C TRP A 35 1.55 -10.69 6.01
N GLN A 36 2.49 -11.26 6.79
CA GLN A 36 3.19 -10.56 7.86
C GLN A 36 4.65 -10.34 7.48
N PRO A 37 5.12 -9.11 7.29
CA PRO A 37 6.54 -8.85 7.00
C PRO A 37 7.40 -9.14 8.23
N THR A 38 8.60 -9.69 8.00
CA THR A 38 9.57 -10.00 9.07
C THR A 38 9.91 -8.77 9.91
N VAL A 39 9.92 -7.58 9.30
CA VAL A 39 10.20 -6.33 10.01
C VAL A 39 9.24 -6.05 11.17
N VAL A 40 7.99 -6.52 11.10
CA VAL A 40 7.00 -6.39 12.18
C VAL A 40 7.36 -7.22 13.40
N THR A 41 8.01 -8.37 13.19
CA THR A 41 8.44 -9.25 14.28
C THR A 41 9.69 -8.70 14.98
N VAL A 42 10.57 -8.05 14.22
CA VAL A 42 11.83 -7.46 14.71
C VAL A 42 11.59 -6.10 15.39
N ASN A 43 10.72 -5.25 14.82
CA ASN A 43 10.39 -3.93 15.35
C ASN A 43 8.93 -3.87 15.83
N PRO A 44 8.66 -3.95 17.16
CA PRO A 44 7.30 -3.88 17.72
C PRO A 44 6.55 -2.58 17.42
N HIS A 45 7.27 -1.50 17.15
CA HIS A 45 6.71 -0.17 16.86
C HIS A 45 6.58 0.12 15.38
N TRP A 46 6.91 -0.85 14.53
CA TRP A 46 6.76 -0.69 13.09
C TRP A 46 5.28 -0.47 12.70
N ARG A 47 5.06 0.49 11.81
CA ARG A 47 3.73 0.79 11.25
C ARG A 47 3.83 0.98 9.74
N PRO A 48 2.85 0.47 8.97
CA PRO A 48 2.77 0.76 7.54
C PRO A 48 2.55 2.26 7.32
N TYR A 49 3.09 2.77 6.22
CA TYR A 49 3.07 4.19 5.83
C TYR A 49 3.71 5.15 6.84
N LEU A 50 4.49 4.65 7.79
CA LEU A 50 5.30 5.44 8.70
C LEU A 50 6.78 5.04 8.63
N ASN A 51 7.05 3.73 8.61
CA ASN A 51 8.39 3.19 8.59
C ASN A 51 8.80 2.73 7.19
N GLY A 52 10.05 2.97 6.83
CA GLY A 52 10.65 2.45 5.60
C GLY A 52 10.10 3.08 4.33
N GLY A 53 9.84 4.38 4.36
CA GLY A 53 9.39 5.14 3.20
C GLY A 53 9.01 6.57 3.56
N TYR A 54 8.51 7.30 2.59
CA TYR A 54 8.13 8.70 2.70
C TYR A 54 7.08 9.10 1.66
N TRP A 55 6.40 10.23 1.90
CA TRP A 55 5.39 10.76 1.00
C TRP A 55 5.99 11.58 -0.13
N VAL A 56 5.54 11.30 -1.35
CA VAL A 56 5.94 12.00 -2.57
C VAL A 56 4.69 12.46 -3.31
N TRP A 57 4.69 13.70 -3.81
CA TRP A 57 3.63 14.20 -4.66
C TRP A 57 3.83 13.74 -6.10
N THR A 58 2.80 13.14 -6.70
CA THR A 58 2.86 12.57 -8.05
C THR A 58 1.62 12.96 -8.87
N ASP A 59 1.58 12.54 -10.12
CA ASP A 59 0.40 12.61 -10.98
C ASP A 59 -0.74 11.68 -10.51
N HIS A 60 -0.51 10.86 -9.48
CA HIS A 60 -1.50 10.09 -8.73
C HIS A 60 -1.76 10.68 -7.33
N GLY A 61 -1.39 11.93 -7.07
CA GLY A 61 -1.45 12.55 -5.75
C GLY A 61 -0.37 12.05 -4.80
N TRP A 62 -0.69 11.95 -3.51
CA TRP A 62 0.25 11.47 -2.51
C TRP A 62 0.52 9.98 -2.67
N TYR A 63 1.76 9.70 -2.95
CA TYR A 63 2.32 8.38 -3.20
C TYR A 63 3.24 7.98 -2.06
N TRP A 64 3.09 6.78 -1.52
CA TRP A 64 4.03 6.24 -0.55
C TRP A 64 5.21 5.60 -1.26
N SER A 65 6.36 6.24 -1.22
CA SER A 65 7.60 5.70 -1.78
C SER A 65 8.30 4.85 -0.74
N SER A 66 8.32 3.55 -0.94
CA SER A 66 8.88 2.58 0.00
C SER A 66 10.36 2.31 -0.25
N SER A 67 11.14 2.18 0.81
CA SER A 67 12.53 1.70 0.76
C SER A 67 12.65 0.17 0.80
N TYR A 68 11.55 -0.54 1.11
CA TYR A 68 11.55 -2.00 1.12
C TYR A 68 11.44 -2.56 -0.30
N SER A 69 12.23 -3.60 -0.63
CA SER A 69 12.17 -4.27 -1.93
C SER A 69 10.82 -4.89 -2.27
N TRP A 70 10.01 -5.20 -1.25
CA TRP A 70 8.66 -5.74 -1.36
C TRP A 70 7.57 -4.66 -1.37
N GLY A 71 7.93 -3.37 -1.20
CA GLY A 71 6.97 -2.28 -0.98
C GLY A 71 6.00 -2.04 -2.13
N TRP A 72 6.38 -2.37 -3.36
CA TRP A 72 5.54 -2.26 -4.56
C TRP A 72 4.18 -2.96 -4.44
N ALA A 73 4.07 -4.00 -3.62
CA ALA A 73 2.84 -4.76 -3.42
C ALA A 73 2.03 -4.24 -2.21
N PRO A 74 2.46 -4.41 -0.94
CA PRO A 74 1.61 -4.14 0.22
C PRO A 74 1.27 -2.67 0.45
N PHE A 75 2.02 -1.72 -0.13
CA PHE A 75 1.69 -0.31 0.00
C PHE A 75 0.78 0.20 -1.13
N HIS A 76 0.63 -0.58 -2.20
CA HIS A 76 -0.14 -0.16 -3.37
C HIS A 76 -1.35 -1.03 -3.65
N TYR A 77 -1.38 -2.25 -3.11
CA TYR A 77 -2.51 -3.16 -3.18
C TYR A 77 -2.99 -3.53 -1.78
N GLY A 78 -4.21 -3.99 -1.66
CA GLY A 78 -4.74 -4.50 -0.40
C GLY A 78 -4.82 -3.51 0.74
N ARG A 79 -4.91 -4.04 1.94
CA ARG A 79 -5.15 -3.26 3.17
C ARG A 79 -4.33 -3.79 4.33
N TRP A 80 -3.96 -2.90 5.23
CA TRP A 80 -3.26 -3.27 6.45
C TRP A 80 -4.23 -3.33 7.63
N VAL A 81 -4.05 -4.34 8.47
CA VAL A 81 -4.80 -4.47 9.72
C VAL A 81 -3.86 -4.86 10.86
N GLN A 82 -4.12 -4.30 12.03
CA GLN A 82 -3.40 -4.66 13.25
C GLN A 82 -4.22 -5.69 14.03
N THR A 83 -3.60 -6.83 14.33
CA THR A 83 -4.22 -7.88 15.13
C THR A 83 -3.48 -8.05 16.47
N PRO A 84 -4.16 -8.51 17.55
CA PRO A 84 -3.51 -8.68 18.84
C PRO A 84 -2.33 -9.66 18.83
N ARG A 85 -2.40 -10.70 18.00
CA ARG A 85 -1.37 -11.76 17.95
C ARG A 85 -0.26 -11.49 16.95
N GLN A 86 -0.63 -11.09 15.72
CA GLN A 86 0.31 -10.91 14.62
C GLN A 86 0.78 -9.46 14.46
N ARG A 87 0.19 -8.50 15.20
CA ARG A 87 0.42 -7.06 14.99
C ARG A 87 -0.05 -6.64 13.59
N TRP A 88 0.80 -5.99 12.78
CA TRP A 88 0.45 -5.58 11.43
C TRP A 88 0.56 -6.74 10.45
N VAL A 89 -0.54 -7.02 9.76
CA VAL A 89 -0.61 -7.93 8.63
C VAL A 89 -1.27 -7.25 7.45
N TRP A 90 -0.91 -7.68 6.28
CA TRP A 90 -1.44 -7.17 5.03
C TRP A 90 -2.45 -8.18 4.44
N VAL A 91 -3.64 -7.69 4.11
CA VAL A 91 -4.71 -8.43 3.44
C VAL A 91 -4.66 -8.07 1.95
N PRO A 92 -4.36 -9.01 1.05
CA PRO A 92 -4.22 -8.74 -0.38
C PRO A 92 -5.51 -8.25 -1.02
N ASP A 93 -5.38 -7.39 -2.05
CA ASP A 93 -6.45 -6.97 -2.96
C ASP A 93 -5.85 -6.75 -4.34
N THR A 94 -6.70 -6.62 -5.37
CA THR A 94 -6.30 -6.54 -6.78
C THR A 94 -6.22 -5.11 -7.31
N VAL A 95 -6.78 -4.14 -6.60
CA VAL A 95 -6.84 -2.75 -7.04
C VAL A 95 -5.59 -1.99 -6.62
N TRP A 96 -4.85 -1.48 -7.62
CA TRP A 96 -3.68 -0.65 -7.38
C TRP A 96 -4.07 0.80 -7.03
N GLY A 97 -3.35 1.40 -6.08
CA GLY A 97 -3.42 2.83 -5.76
C GLY A 97 -2.08 3.38 -5.28
N PRO A 98 -1.89 4.71 -5.29
CA PRO A 98 -0.63 5.33 -4.88
C PRO A 98 -0.34 5.16 -3.37
N ALA A 99 -1.36 4.95 -2.59
CA ALA A 99 -1.39 4.53 -1.19
C ALA A 99 -2.84 4.27 -0.78
N TRP A 100 -3.07 3.53 0.30
CA TRP A 100 -4.41 3.24 0.81
C TRP A 100 -4.50 3.67 2.28
N VAL A 101 -4.72 4.98 2.49
CA VAL A 101 -4.80 5.60 3.82
C VAL A 101 -5.97 6.56 3.93
N HIS A 102 -6.47 6.71 5.14
CA HIS A 102 -7.44 7.73 5.51
C HIS A 102 -6.72 8.95 6.10
N TRP A 103 -7.09 10.15 5.66
CA TRP A 103 -6.35 11.37 5.98
C TRP A 103 -7.04 12.24 7.02
N ARG A 104 -6.24 12.86 7.87
CA ARG A 104 -6.65 13.96 8.75
C ARG A 104 -5.67 15.12 8.65
N HIS A 105 -6.18 16.33 8.77
CA HIS A 105 -5.37 17.55 8.78
C HIS A 105 -6.03 18.61 9.66
N GLY A 106 -5.22 19.42 10.30
CA GLY A 106 -5.67 20.58 11.08
C GLY A 106 -4.56 21.16 11.92
N GLY A 107 -4.64 22.46 12.19
CA GLY A 107 -3.53 23.17 12.80
C GLY A 107 -2.24 22.96 12.03
N ASP A 108 -1.16 22.64 12.75
CA ASP A 108 0.16 22.41 12.17
C ASP A 108 0.44 20.92 11.91
N HIS A 109 -0.59 20.05 11.92
CA HIS A 109 -0.41 18.60 11.85
C HIS A 109 -1.13 17.98 10.65
N SER A 110 -0.47 17.03 10.03
CA SER A 110 -1.02 16.10 9.04
C SER A 110 -0.94 14.68 9.57
N GLY A 111 -2.01 13.93 9.38
CA GLY A 111 -2.11 12.56 9.88
C GLY A 111 -2.75 11.62 8.88
N TRP A 112 -2.43 10.35 9.02
CA TRP A 112 -2.99 9.28 8.22
C TRP A 112 -3.10 7.99 9.02
N ALA A 113 -4.05 7.16 8.61
CA ALA A 113 -4.21 5.79 9.09
C ALA A 113 -4.34 4.85 7.90
N PRO A 114 -3.76 3.65 7.92
CA PRO A 114 -4.03 2.66 6.88
C PRO A 114 -5.53 2.38 6.80
N LEU A 115 -6.08 2.34 5.59
CA LEU A 115 -7.45 1.91 5.39
C LEU A 115 -7.60 0.44 5.78
N PRO A 116 -8.61 0.07 6.59
CA PRO A 116 -8.78 -1.29 7.05
C PRO A 116 -9.36 -2.22 5.96
N PRO A 117 -9.22 -3.56 6.11
CA PRO A 117 -9.94 -4.53 5.30
C PRO A 117 -11.44 -4.28 5.33
N GLY A 118 -12.12 -4.56 4.21
CA GLY A 118 -13.54 -4.22 4.02
C GLY A 118 -13.75 -2.88 3.32
N SER A 119 -12.77 -1.98 3.34
CA SER A 119 -12.75 -0.79 2.48
C SER A 119 -12.32 -1.17 1.07
N ARG A 120 -13.19 -0.99 0.08
CA ARG A 120 -12.88 -1.24 -1.33
C ARG A 120 -13.12 0.01 -2.15
N TYR A 121 -12.27 0.24 -3.14
CA TYR A 121 -12.44 1.31 -4.11
C TYR A 121 -12.92 0.75 -5.44
N GLN A 122 -14.04 1.26 -5.94
CA GLN A 122 -14.63 0.86 -7.20
C GLN A 122 -14.68 2.08 -8.14
N SER A 123 -14.17 1.89 -9.36
CA SER A 123 -14.22 2.94 -10.39
C SER A 123 -15.66 3.36 -10.65
N GLY A 124 -15.91 4.68 -10.69
CA GLY A 124 -17.24 5.25 -10.92
C GLY A 124 -18.18 5.25 -9.72
N ILE A 125 -17.83 4.54 -8.63
CA ILE A 125 -18.63 4.48 -7.39
C ILE A 125 -17.91 5.19 -6.24
N GLY A 126 -16.58 5.01 -6.14
CA GLY A 126 -15.78 5.46 -5.00
C GLY A 126 -15.56 4.35 -3.98
N PHE A 127 -15.44 4.73 -2.70
CA PHE A 127 -15.27 3.76 -1.64
C PHE A 127 -16.57 3.10 -1.22
N THR A 128 -16.47 1.80 -0.93
CA THR A 128 -17.50 1.02 -0.24
C THR A 128 -16.92 0.47 1.07
N TRP A 129 -17.79 0.21 2.03
CA TRP A 129 -17.48 -0.42 3.31
C TRP A 129 -18.33 -1.67 3.49
N HIS A 130 -17.70 -2.83 3.53
CA HIS A 130 -18.38 -4.13 3.53
C HIS A 130 -19.48 -4.22 2.47
N GLY A 131 -19.18 -3.74 1.25
CA GLY A 131 -20.10 -3.75 0.10
C GLY A 131 -21.18 -2.66 0.10
N LYS A 132 -21.21 -1.76 1.10
CA LYS A 132 -22.15 -0.63 1.15
C LYS A 132 -21.46 0.65 0.74
N ASN A 133 -22.15 1.49 -0.04
CA ASN A 133 -21.65 2.83 -0.38
C ASN A 133 -21.54 3.68 0.90
N ILE A 134 -20.50 4.47 0.98
CA ILE A 134 -20.21 5.37 2.10
C ILE A 134 -20.10 6.81 1.60
N ASP A 135 -20.33 7.76 2.50
CA ASP A 135 -20.06 9.17 2.20
C ASP A 135 -18.57 9.52 2.37
N ILE A 136 -18.22 10.74 1.94
CA ILE A 136 -16.83 11.24 1.93
C ILE A 136 -16.26 11.53 3.32
N SER A 137 -17.10 11.56 4.36
CA SER A 137 -16.71 11.81 5.76
C SER A 137 -16.64 10.53 6.60
N PHE A 138 -16.88 9.37 5.98
CA PHE A 138 -16.93 8.09 6.67
C PHE A 138 -15.56 7.71 7.24
N SER A 139 -15.51 7.38 8.53
CA SER A 139 -14.26 7.14 9.27
C SER A 139 -13.72 5.71 9.17
N PHE A 140 -14.42 4.77 8.53
CA PHE A 140 -14.05 3.33 8.46
C PHE A 140 -13.84 2.66 9.82
N GLY A 141 -14.45 3.20 10.88
CA GLY A 141 -14.23 2.72 12.24
C GLY A 141 -12.87 3.09 12.84
N LEU A 142 -12.10 3.94 12.16
CA LEU A 142 -10.78 4.37 12.61
C LEU A 142 -10.89 5.37 13.76
N GLY A 143 -10.16 5.13 14.84
CA GLY A 143 -10.04 5.98 16.01
C GLY A 143 -8.65 6.62 16.12
N GLU A 144 -8.44 7.40 17.18
CA GLU A 144 -7.20 8.16 17.39
C GLU A 144 -5.91 7.31 17.32
N ARG A 145 -5.97 6.06 17.83
CA ARG A 145 -4.82 5.14 17.89
C ARG A 145 -4.41 4.58 16.54
N ASP A 146 -5.29 4.65 15.56
CA ASP A 146 -5.03 4.14 14.22
C ASP A 146 -4.19 5.12 13.40
N TYR A 147 -4.17 6.40 13.79
CA TYR A 147 -3.47 7.45 13.08
C TYR A 147 -2.02 7.61 13.51
N CYS A 148 -1.19 7.93 12.51
CA CYS A 148 0.09 8.59 12.71
C CYS A 148 -0.09 10.07 12.40
N PHE A 149 0.51 10.94 13.22
CA PHE A 149 0.56 12.37 12.95
C PHE A 149 2.00 12.85 12.94
N VAL A 150 2.26 13.81 12.06
CA VAL A 150 3.53 14.54 12.02
C VAL A 150 3.24 16.04 11.91
N PRO A 151 4.16 16.92 12.35
CA PRO A 151 4.06 18.33 11.99
C PRO A 151 4.05 18.48 10.47
N THR A 152 3.12 19.24 9.90
CA THR A 152 2.95 19.37 8.44
C THR A 152 4.23 19.83 7.75
N ARG A 153 5.06 20.66 8.38
CA ARG A 153 6.38 21.04 7.87
C ARG A 153 7.36 19.89 7.70
N ARG A 154 7.14 18.74 8.39
CA ARG A 154 7.95 17.52 8.33
C ARG A 154 7.33 16.41 7.49
N PHE A 155 6.17 16.65 6.89
CA PHE A 155 5.40 15.63 6.16
C PHE A 155 6.18 14.95 5.04
N ARG A 156 7.16 15.62 4.45
CA ARG A 156 7.97 15.11 3.32
C ARG A 156 9.35 14.61 3.73
N GLU A 157 9.62 14.47 5.02
CA GLU A 157 10.88 13.89 5.48
C GLU A 157 11.02 12.45 4.97
N ARG A 158 12.25 12.05 4.64
CA ARG A 158 12.53 10.70 4.14
C ARG A 158 12.45 9.63 5.22
N ASP A 159 12.60 10.02 6.48
CA ASP A 159 12.36 9.18 7.65
C ASP A 159 11.32 9.86 8.52
N LEU A 160 10.09 9.34 8.49
CA LEU A 160 8.94 9.90 9.19
C LEU A 160 8.78 9.38 10.60
N ALA A 161 9.33 8.22 10.91
CA ALA A 161 9.15 7.62 12.24
C ALA A 161 9.66 8.50 13.39
N PRO A 162 10.83 9.15 13.30
CA PRO A 162 11.28 10.10 14.33
C PRO A 162 10.47 11.40 14.38
N MET A 163 9.71 11.71 13.33
CA MET A 163 8.89 12.93 13.23
C MET A 163 7.48 12.73 13.78
N ALA A 164 7.10 11.46 14.05
CA ALA A 164 5.77 11.13 14.54
C ALA A 164 5.51 11.74 15.93
N ILE A 165 4.29 12.24 16.10
CA ILE A 165 3.83 12.76 17.39
C ILE A 165 3.84 11.63 18.43
N ALA A 166 4.37 11.94 19.60
CA ALA A 166 4.45 10.98 20.71
C ALA A 166 3.05 10.46 21.09
N PRO A 167 2.91 9.18 21.46
CA PRO A 167 1.60 8.58 21.79
C PRO A 167 0.77 9.36 22.81
N ALA A 168 1.42 9.97 23.80
CA ALA A 168 0.75 10.78 24.82
C ALA A 168 0.09 12.06 24.29
N GLN A 169 0.48 12.54 23.11
CA GLN A 169 -0.03 13.74 22.49
C GLN A 169 -1.02 13.45 21.34
N VAL A 170 -1.15 12.20 20.92
CA VAL A 170 -1.96 11.82 19.76
C VAL A 170 -3.43 12.23 19.95
N THR A 171 -4.02 12.00 21.12
CA THR A 171 -5.41 12.39 21.41
C THR A 171 -5.64 13.89 21.21
N ASN A 172 -4.73 14.73 21.70
CA ASN A 172 -4.84 16.18 21.56
C ASN A 172 -4.77 16.60 20.08
N VAL A 173 -3.81 16.05 19.32
CA VAL A 173 -3.67 16.33 17.88
C VAL A 173 -4.87 15.79 17.10
N TYR A 174 -5.35 14.60 17.41
CA TYR A 174 -6.55 14.04 16.79
C TYR A 174 -7.76 14.95 16.94
N ASN A 175 -7.98 15.50 18.14
CA ASN A 175 -9.11 16.38 18.44
C ASN A 175 -9.00 17.75 17.75
N THR A 176 -7.80 18.21 17.37
CA THR A 176 -7.58 19.45 16.64
C THR A 176 -7.50 19.28 15.12
N THR A 177 -7.62 18.05 14.64
CA THR A 177 -7.61 17.73 13.22
C THR A 177 -8.98 17.21 12.76
N THR A 178 -9.28 17.37 11.49
CA THR A 178 -10.51 16.86 10.86
C THR A 178 -10.18 15.89 9.72
N ILE A 179 -11.17 15.10 9.33
CA ILE A 179 -11.07 14.23 8.16
C ILE A 179 -10.88 15.11 6.92
N VAL A 180 -9.92 14.73 6.07
CA VAL A 180 -9.75 15.32 4.75
C VAL A 180 -10.65 14.56 3.78
N ASN A 181 -11.70 15.24 3.32
CA ASN A 181 -12.68 14.69 2.40
C ASN A 181 -12.15 14.63 0.95
N ASN A 182 -12.79 13.82 0.11
CA ASN A 182 -12.52 13.71 -1.33
C ASN A 182 -11.05 13.39 -1.65
N THR A 183 -10.44 12.52 -0.86
CA THR A 183 -9.02 12.20 -0.99
C THR A 183 -8.71 11.26 -2.16
N TYR A 184 -9.70 10.52 -2.63
CA TYR A 184 -9.53 9.62 -3.77
C TYR A 184 -10.50 9.99 -4.90
N VAL A 185 -9.93 10.22 -6.06
CA VAL A 185 -10.69 10.49 -7.28
C VAL A 185 -10.23 9.56 -8.40
N TYR A 186 -11.15 9.23 -9.29
CA TYR A 186 -10.85 8.47 -10.51
C TYR A 186 -10.86 9.43 -11.69
N ASN A 187 -9.73 9.56 -12.35
CA ASN A 187 -9.57 10.42 -13.52
C ASN A 187 -8.64 9.76 -14.53
N ASP A 188 -9.01 9.75 -15.80
CA ASP A 188 -8.22 9.18 -16.91
C ASP A 188 -7.71 7.76 -16.61
N ASN A 189 -8.58 6.88 -16.12
CA ASN A 189 -8.25 5.51 -15.71
C ASN A 189 -7.21 5.43 -14.56
N ARG A 190 -7.06 6.50 -13.76
CA ARG A 190 -6.13 6.55 -12.64
C ARG A 190 -6.85 6.81 -11.33
N ILE A 191 -6.42 6.12 -10.28
CA ILE A 191 -6.80 6.46 -8.91
C ILE A 191 -5.82 7.51 -8.41
N ILE A 192 -6.35 8.64 -7.97
CA ILE A 192 -5.60 9.78 -7.45
C ILE A 192 -5.90 9.92 -5.96
N ASN A 193 -4.87 9.86 -5.12
CA ASN A 193 -4.94 10.14 -3.69
C ASN A 193 -4.58 11.60 -3.44
N GLN A 194 -5.57 12.48 -3.38
CA GLN A 194 -5.33 13.91 -3.15
C GLN A 194 -4.82 14.19 -1.73
N GLY A 195 -5.35 13.51 -0.72
CA GLY A 195 -4.90 13.63 0.66
C GLY A 195 -4.88 15.06 1.19
N VAL A 196 -3.89 15.37 2.03
CA VAL A 196 -3.65 16.73 2.52
C VAL A 196 -3.32 17.65 1.34
N PRO A 197 -3.94 18.85 1.22
CA PRO A 197 -3.68 19.74 0.09
C PRO A 197 -2.19 20.03 -0.08
N VAL A 198 -1.67 19.82 -1.30
CA VAL A 198 -0.23 19.95 -1.58
C VAL A 198 0.28 21.36 -1.31
N GLN A 199 -0.54 22.39 -1.54
CA GLN A 199 -0.23 23.79 -1.23
C GLN A 199 -0.01 24.02 0.25
N THR A 200 -0.82 23.37 1.11
CA THR A 200 -0.66 23.44 2.56
C THR A 200 0.68 22.85 2.99
N VAL A 201 1.06 21.70 2.44
CA VAL A 201 2.36 21.07 2.71
C VAL A 201 3.51 21.94 2.19
N ALA A 202 3.37 22.50 0.97
CA ALA A 202 4.37 23.37 0.36
C ALA A 202 4.63 24.63 1.22
N LEU A 203 3.57 25.32 1.63
CA LEU A 203 3.66 26.50 2.48
C LEU A 203 4.28 26.18 3.85
N SER A 204 3.83 25.10 4.49
CA SER A 204 4.32 24.70 5.82
C SER A 204 5.78 24.29 5.81
N SER A 205 6.26 23.69 4.71
CA SER A 205 7.65 23.23 4.56
C SER A 205 8.59 24.22 3.91
N GLY A 206 8.06 25.35 3.40
CA GLY A 206 8.85 26.35 2.64
C GLY A 206 9.39 25.80 1.32
N ALA A 207 8.78 24.75 0.76
CA ALA A 207 9.29 24.02 -0.41
C ALA A 207 8.35 24.15 -1.61
N THR A 208 8.91 24.27 -2.81
CA THR A 208 8.16 24.07 -4.06
C THR A 208 7.98 22.58 -4.30
N ILE A 209 6.72 22.15 -4.47
CA ILE A 209 6.39 20.73 -4.71
C ILE A 209 5.89 20.60 -6.14
N GLN A 210 6.65 19.87 -6.95
CA GLN A 210 6.25 19.50 -8.32
C GLN A 210 5.86 18.03 -8.36
N PRO A 211 4.83 17.64 -9.12
CA PRO A 211 4.42 16.25 -9.22
C PRO A 211 5.44 15.44 -10.01
N LEU A 212 5.80 14.27 -9.49
CA LEU A 212 6.52 13.25 -10.23
C LEU A 212 5.54 12.41 -11.06
N LYS A 213 6.00 11.85 -12.18
CA LYS A 213 5.22 10.87 -12.95
C LYS A 213 5.40 9.47 -12.37
N VAL A 214 4.31 8.72 -12.23
CA VAL A 214 4.36 7.30 -11.90
C VAL A 214 4.33 6.49 -13.19
N GLU A 215 5.40 5.73 -13.44
CA GLU A 215 5.55 4.88 -14.62
C GLU A 215 5.58 3.40 -14.22
N THR A 216 4.98 2.56 -15.06
CA THR A 216 5.01 1.10 -14.87
C THR A 216 6.35 0.56 -15.32
N ALA A 217 7.04 -0.18 -14.44
CA ALA A 217 8.26 -0.87 -14.81
C ALA A 217 7.94 -2.04 -15.76
N THR A 218 8.70 -2.12 -16.84
CA THR A 218 8.74 -3.34 -17.66
C THR A 218 9.66 -4.34 -16.97
N ILE A 219 9.13 -5.54 -16.66
CA ILE A 219 9.89 -6.64 -16.04
C ILE A 219 9.93 -7.78 -17.04
N ASN A 220 11.13 -8.28 -17.35
CA ASN A 220 11.27 -9.48 -18.16
C ASN A 220 11.08 -10.74 -17.31
N PRO A 221 10.61 -11.84 -17.91
CA PRO A 221 10.55 -13.10 -17.22
C PRO A 221 11.93 -13.50 -16.67
N GLY A 222 11.98 -13.85 -15.37
CA GLY A 222 13.22 -14.18 -14.68
C GLY A 222 13.90 -13.01 -13.97
N ASP A 223 13.50 -11.76 -14.22
CA ASP A 223 13.99 -10.61 -13.44
C ASP A 223 13.39 -10.62 -12.04
N ALA A 224 14.21 -10.31 -11.05
CA ALA A 224 13.72 -10.08 -9.71
C ALA A 224 12.86 -8.81 -9.68
N ILE A 225 11.63 -8.92 -9.16
CA ILE A 225 10.79 -7.75 -8.91
C ILE A 225 11.49 -6.90 -7.87
N LYS A 226 11.91 -5.71 -8.29
CA LYS A 226 12.52 -4.72 -7.41
C LYS A 226 11.45 -3.72 -7.00
N SER A 227 11.61 -3.17 -5.81
CA SER A 227 10.81 -2.05 -5.37
C SER A 227 10.93 -0.87 -6.35
N GLU A 228 10.04 0.04 -6.17
CA GLU A 228 10.04 1.31 -6.89
C GLU A 228 11.35 2.07 -6.77
N ARG A 229 11.66 2.83 -7.80
CA ARG A 229 12.82 3.72 -7.83
C ARG A 229 12.44 5.10 -8.34
N GLN A 230 12.96 6.12 -7.71
CA GLN A 230 12.90 7.47 -8.23
C GLN A 230 14.04 7.67 -9.25
N SER A 231 13.70 8.20 -10.43
CA SER A 231 14.64 8.53 -11.49
C SER A 231 14.25 9.89 -12.08
N GLY A 232 15.01 10.94 -11.74
CA GLY A 232 14.68 12.31 -12.12
C GLY A 232 13.32 12.73 -11.59
N ASN A 233 12.41 13.09 -12.50
CA ASN A 233 11.05 13.49 -12.19
C ASN A 233 10.03 12.33 -12.26
N ARG A 234 10.47 11.09 -12.14
CA ARG A 234 9.64 9.88 -12.26
C ARG A 234 9.82 8.93 -11.09
N ILE A 235 8.75 8.22 -10.77
CA ILE A 235 8.78 7.00 -9.95
C ILE A 235 8.46 5.84 -10.89
N VAL A 236 9.38 4.89 -10.96
CA VAL A 236 9.20 3.66 -11.74
C VAL A 236 8.87 2.54 -10.77
N THR A 237 7.69 1.98 -10.89
CA THR A 237 7.19 0.92 -10.00
C THR A 237 6.56 -0.22 -10.79
N PHE A 238 6.65 -1.45 -10.27
CA PHE A 238 5.95 -2.58 -10.83
C PHE A 238 4.49 -2.58 -10.37
N ARG A 239 3.56 -2.51 -11.32
CA ARG A 239 2.11 -2.49 -11.04
C ARG A 239 1.34 -3.37 -12.03
N PRO A 240 1.40 -4.69 -11.86
CA PRO A 240 0.65 -5.61 -12.71
C PRO A 240 -0.86 -5.40 -12.54
N LYS A 241 -1.61 -5.60 -13.61
CA LYS A 241 -3.05 -5.78 -13.51
C LYS A 241 -3.32 -7.18 -12.92
N LEU A 242 -4.17 -7.22 -11.93
CA LEU A 242 -4.53 -8.45 -11.24
C LEU A 242 -5.99 -8.79 -11.54
N ALA A 243 -6.24 -10.04 -11.91
CA ALA A 243 -7.59 -10.55 -12.08
C ALA A 243 -8.26 -10.77 -10.71
N ASP A 244 -9.53 -10.41 -10.61
CA ASP A 244 -10.35 -10.66 -9.40
C ASP A 244 -10.82 -12.12 -9.42
N GLN A 245 -9.93 -13.03 -9.05
CA GLN A 245 -10.19 -14.46 -8.96
C GLN A 245 -10.07 -14.91 -7.50
N THR A 246 -10.82 -15.95 -7.14
CA THR A 246 -10.68 -16.56 -5.81
C THR A 246 -9.23 -17.05 -5.64
N PRO A 247 -8.49 -16.59 -4.64
CA PRO A 247 -7.11 -16.97 -4.47
C PRO A 247 -6.98 -18.43 -4.05
N GLU A 248 -6.06 -19.15 -4.65
CA GLU A 248 -5.57 -20.43 -4.12
C GLU A 248 -4.84 -20.19 -2.79
N SER A 249 -4.72 -21.24 -1.95
CA SER A 249 -3.87 -21.11 -0.76
C SER A 249 -2.37 -21.07 -1.16
N PRO A 250 -1.49 -20.51 -0.32
CA PRO A 250 -0.05 -20.55 -0.55
C PRO A 250 0.49 -21.96 -0.76
N GLU A 251 -0.05 -22.96 -0.04
CA GLU A 251 0.31 -24.38 -0.18
C GLU A 251 -0.13 -24.94 -1.54
N GLN A 252 -1.33 -24.60 -2.02
CA GLN A 252 -1.82 -25.01 -3.33
C GLN A 252 -0.97 -24.44 -4.45
N VAL A 253 -0.59 -23.15 -4.35
CA VAL A 253 0.29 -22.49 -5.31
C VAL A 253 1.67 -23.17 -5.33
N ALA A 254 2.24 -23.44 -4.16
CA ALA A 254 3.54 -24.11 -4.03
C ALA A 254 3.50 -25.55 -4.61
N ALA A 255 2.43 -26.30 -4.32
CA ALA A 255 2.25 -27.65 -4.84
C ALA A 255 2.14 -27.68 -6.37
N ARG A 256 1.32 -26.79 -6.95
CA ARG A 256 1.15 -26.66 -8.40
C ARG A 256 2.49 -26.35 -9.09
N ARG A 257 3.28 -25.44 -8.53
CA ARG A 257 4.59 -25.08 -9.06
C ARG A 257 5.56 -26.25 -9.07
N LYS A 258 5.60 -27.01 -7.97
CA LYS A 258 6.45 -28.21 -7.88
C LYS A 258 6.10 -29.21 -8.98
N THR A 259 4.81 -29.47 -9.19
CA THR A 259 4.34 -30.36 -10.26
C THR A 259 4.76 -29.86 -11.65
N THR A 260 4.63 -28.55 -11.90
CA THR A 260 5.03 -27.95 -13.18
C THR A 260 6.54 -28.06 -13.40
N GLN A 261 7.36 -27.81 -12.36
CA GLN A 261 8.81 -27.97 -12.46
C GLN A 261 9.24 -29.40 -12.73
N GLU A 262 8.60 -30.37 -12.08
CA GLU A 262 8.85 -31.81 -12.30
C GLU A 262 8.48 -32.24 -13.72
N GLN A 263 7.38 -31.69 -14.28
CA GLN A 263 6.99 -31.93 -15.66
C GLN A 263 8.03 -31.37 -16.65
N TRP A 264 8.44 -30.12 -16.48
CA TRP A 264 9.46 -29.49 -17.32
C TRP A 264 10.83 -30.21 -17.24
N GLN A 265 11.18 -30.73 -16.07
CA GLN A 265 12.41 -31.51 -15.93
C GLN A 265 12.30 -32.81 -16.73
N LYS A 266 11.18 -33.53 -16.65
CA LYS A 266 10.94 -34.76 -17.44
C LYS A 266 10.97 -34.50 -18.94
N GLU A 267 10.41 -33.37 -19.40
CA GLU A 267 10.41 -32.98 -20.82
C GLU A 267 11.81 -32.59 -21.33
N ARG A 268 12.68 -32.10 -20.47
CA ARG A 268 14.09 -31.83 -20.84
C ARG A 268 14.98 -33.05 -20.85
N ASP A 269 14.64 -34.04 -20.05
CA ASP A 269 15.42 -35.26 -19.90
C ASP A 269 14.96 -36.38 -20.90
N ALA A 270 13.89 -36.11 -21.67
CA ALA A 270 13.34 -36.97 -22.73
C ALA A 270 13.85 -36.56 -24.12
#